data_6975006c24bbcde3a1c6151877ee02a4
#
_entry.id   6975006c24bbcde3a1c6151877ee02a4
#
_cell.length_a   1.000
_cell.length_b   1.000
_cell.length_c   1.000
_cell.angle_alpha   90.00
_cell.angle_beta   90.00
_cell.angle_gamma   90.00
#
_symmetry.space_group_name_H-M   'P 1'
#
loop_
_entity.id
_entity.type
_entity.pdbx_description
1 polymer ?
#
loop_
_entity_poly.entity_id
_entity_poly.type
_entity_poly.pdbx_seq_one_letter_code
_entity_poly.pdbx_strand_id
1 'polypeptide(L)'
;MGTGHEPTRRCIGCGVRTTKDHLVRFVAVAVGHGYTLVRDDRARHPGRGLYVCPRRACFEVAVQRRAFPRVARLRGGDLVIDAGLEDALD
;
A
#
# COMPACT_ATOMS: atom_id res chain seq x y z
N MET A 1 15.36 -25.18 10.83
CA MET A 1 15.19 -24.67 10.79
C MET A 1 14.65 -23.82 10.35
N GLY A 2 14.35 -23.56 10.50
CA GLY A 2 13.78 -22.50 10.46
C GLY A 2 13.53 -21.92 9.30
N THR A 3 13.17 -22.15 8.99
CA THR A 3 12.79 -21.87 7.91
C THR A 3 11.96 -20.83 7.75
N GLY A 4 11.48 -20.32 8.36
CA GLY A 4 10.50 -19.48 8.16
C GLY A 4 10.85 -18.07 8.15
N HIS A 5 11.54 -17.66 7.21
CA HIS A 5 11.74 -16.27 7.03
C HIS A 5 10.49 -15.67 6.44
N GLU A 6 9.66 -15.08 7.26
CA GLU A 6 8.55 -14.32 6.75
C GLU A 6 9.08 -13.02 6.17
N PRO A 7 8.64 -12.65 4.98
CA PRO A 7 9.09 -11.39 4.39
C PRO A 7 8.70 -10.21 5.27
N THR A 8 9.60 -9.28 5.43
CA THR A 8 9.29 -8.04 6.13
C THR A 8 9.04 -6.95 5.13
N ARG A 9 8.19 -6.02 5.54
CA ARG A 9 7.84 -4.87 4.73
C ARG A 9 7.83 -3.64 5.62
N ARG A 10 7.79 -2.50 5.01
CA ARG A 10 7.81 -1.24 5.74
C ARG A 10 6.50 -0.50 5.51
N CYS A 11 5.90 0.00 6.58
CA CYS A 11 4.75 0.87 6.45
C CYS A 11 5.19 2.18 5.82
N ILE A 12 4.60 2.55 4.69
CA ILE A 12 5.00 3.77 4.00
C ILE A 12 4.45 5.02 4.68
N GLY A 13 3.62 4.85 5.70
CA GLY A 13 3.16 5.98 6.51
C GLY A 13 4.08 6.26 7.68
N CYS A 14 4.23 5.30 8.59
CA CYS A 14 5.01 5.52 9.81
C CYS A 14 6.43 4.99 9.76
N GLY A 15 6.76 4.15 8.79
CA GLY A 15 8.12 3.64 8.65
C GLY A 15 8.43 2.39 9.44
N VAL A 16 7.51 1.86 10.21
CA VAL A 16 7.79 0.65 10.98
C VAL A 16 8.03 -0.53 10.03
N ARG A 17 8.95 -1.39 10.40
CA ARG A 17 9.22 -2.61 9.64
C ARG A 17 8.66 -3.80 10.41
N THR A 18 7.88 -4.61 9.72
CA THR A 18 7.29 -5.79 10.35
C THR A 18 6.95 -6.80 9.26
N THR A 19 6.43 -7.95 9.65
CA THR A 19 6.06 -8.96 8.67
C THR A 19 4.83 -8.49 7.90
N LYS A 20 4.73 -8.92 6.65
CA LYS A 20 3.68 -8.42 5.76
C LYS A 20 2.27 -8.75 6.27
N ASP A 21 2.11 -9.79 7.06
CA ASP A 21 0.78 -10.14 7.58
C ASP A 21 0.30 -9.19 8.68
N HIS A 22 1.18 -8.32 9.16
CA HIS A 22 0.78 -7.25 10.09
C HIS A 22 0.50 -5.92 9.37
N LEU A 23 0.54 -5.95 8.05
CA LEU A 23 0.33 -4.74 7.24
C LEU A 23 -0.77 -5.00 6.24
N VAL A 24 -1.35 -3.93 5.75
CA VAL A 24 -2.34 -3.99 4.68
C VAL A 24 -1.63 -3.69 3.37
N ARG A 25 -1.88 -4.53 2.37
CA ARG A 25 -1.27 -4.36 1.05
C ARG A 25 -2.21 -3.60 0.12
N PHE A 26 -1.66 -2.62 -0.56
CA PHE A 26 -2.34 -1.91 -1.63
C PHE A 26 -1.52 -2.03 -2.91
N VAL A 27 -2.17 -1.85 -4.04
CA VAL A 27 -1.52 -1.89 -5.35
C VAL A 27 -2.12 -0.78 -6.20
N ALA A 28 -1.30 -0.13 -7.01
CA ALA A 28 -1.78 0.84 -7.98
C ALA A 28 -2.08 0.09 -9.28
N VAL A 29 -3.33 0.10 -9.68
CA VAL A 29 -3.78 -0.61 -10.89
C VAL A 29 -4.00 0.40 -11.99
N ALA A 30 -3.45 0.13 -13.17
CA ALA A 30 -3.60 1.02 -14.32
C ALA A 30 -5.04 1.01 -14.81
N VAL A 31 -5.64 2.19 -14.96
CA VAL A 31 -6.99 2.35 -15.45
C VAL A 31 -7.01 3.57 -16.37
N GLY A 32 -7.33 3.36 -17.63
CA GLY A 32 -7.31 4.46 -18.59
C GLY A 32 -5.93 5.07 -18.69
N HIS A 33 -5.83 6.36 -18.46
CA HIS A 33 -4.56 7.06 -18.52
C HIS A 33 -3.92 7.27 -17.14
N GLY A 34 -4.48 6.67 -16.12
CA GLY A 34 -3.98 6.85 -14.76
C GLY A 34 -4.00 5.54 -14.00
N TYR A 35 -4.12 5.67 -12.68
CA TYR A 35 -4.07 4.52 -11.79
C TYR A 35 -5.11 4.66 -10.70
N THR A 36 -5.56 3.52 -10.19
CA THR A 36 -6.47 3.48 -9.04
C THR A 36 -5.80 2.64 -7.97
N LEU A 37 -5.79 3.15 -6.74
CA LEU A 37 -5.26 2.39 -5.61
C LEU A 37 -6.31 1.39 -5.16
N VAL A 38 -5.93 0.11 -5.06
CA VAL A 38 -6.85 -0.92 -4.59
C VAL A 38 -6.21 -1.68 -3.44
N ARG A 39 -7.05 -2.15 -2.52
CA ARG A 39 -6.59 -3.01 -1.43
C ARG A 39 -6.46 -4.41 -1.98
N ASP A 40 -5.36 -5.08 -1.67
CA ASP A 40 -5.05 -6.37 -2.27
C ASP A 40 -4.42 -7.31 -1.24
N ASP A 41 -5.18 -7.64 -0.19
CA ASP A 41 -4.68 -8.46 0.90
C ASP A 41 -4.19 -9.82 0.46
N ARG A 42 -4.75 -10.35 -0.62
CA ARG A 42 -4.39 -11.68 -1.11
C ARG A 42 -3.34 -11.63 -2.21
N ALA A 43 -2.77 -10.47 -2.45
CA ALA A 43 -1.71 -10.30 -3.45
C ALA A 43 -2.09 -10.87 -4.82
N ARG A 44 -3.32 -10.61 -5.26
CA ARG A 44 -3.79 -11.11 -6.55
C ARG A 44 -3.40 -10.22 -7.71
N HIS A 45 -3.19 -8.93 -7.45
CA HIS A 45 -2.80 -8.00 -8.50
C HIS A 45 -1.28 -8.01 -8.67
N PRO A 46 -0.80 -8.01 -9.90
CA PRO A 46 0.63 -7.92 -10.12
C PRO A 46 1.15 -6.53 -9.78
N GLY A 47 2.43 -6.44 -9.58
CA GLY A 47 3.06 -5.17 -9.34
C GLY A 47 3.58 -5.03 -7.92
N ARG A 48 4.12 -3.87 -7.63
CA ARG A 48 4.72 -3.59 -6.33
C ARG A 48 3.65 -3.41 -5.27
N GLY A 49 3.77 -4.16 -4.19
CA GLY A 49 2.89 -3.99 -3.05
C GLY A 49 3.27 -2.74 -2.26
N LEU A 50 2.26 -2.02 -1.83
CA LEU A 50 2.42 -0.82 -1.03
C LEU A 50 1.81 -1.12 0.33
N TYR A 51 2.62 -1.12 1.37
CA TYR A 51 2.19 -1.63 2.67
C TYR A 51 1.98 -0.52 3.68
N VAL A 52 0.93 -0.61 4.45
CA VAL A 52 0.57 0.38 5.46
C VAL A 52 0.06 -0.37 6.69
N CYS A 53 0.37 0.13 7.87
CA CYS A 53 -0.23 -0.43 9.08
C CYS A 53 -1.74 -0.39 8.96
N PRO A 54 -2.45 -1.33 9.60
CA PRO A 54 -3.93 -1.32 9.56
C PRO A 54 -4.47 -0.22 10.46
N ARG A 55 -4.04 0.99 10.20
CA ARG A 55 -4.44 2.18 10.95
C ARG A 55 -4.73 3.31 10.00
N ARG A 56 -5.88 3.94 10.19
CA ARG A 56 -6.26 5.08 9.37
C ARG A 56 -5.19 6.17 9.39
N ALA A 57 -4.59 6.44 10.54
CA ALA A 57 -3.58 7.48 10.66
C ALA A 57 -2.38 7.24 9.75
N CYS A 58 -1.92 6.00 9.66
CA CYS A 58 -0.80 5.68 8.77
C CYS A 58 -1.16 5.85 7.31
N PHE A 59 -2.38 5.47 6.94
CA PHE A 59 -2.86 5.66 5.58
C PHE A 59 -2.92 7.14 5.24
N GLU A 60 -3.45 7.96 6.14
CA GLU A 60 -3.55 9.39 5.91
C GLU A 60 -2.20 10.06 5.76
N VAL A 61 -1.23 9.66 6.57
CA VAL A 61 0.13 10.18 6.45
C VAL A 61 0.72 9.82 5.08
N ALA A 62 0.50 8.58 4.65
CA ALA A 62 1.01 8.14 3.35
C ALA A 62 0.38 8.95 2.20
N VAL A 63 -0.91 9.25 2.31
CA VAL A 63 -1.57 10.08 1.31
C VAL A 63 -0.98 11.50 1.30
N GLN A 64 -0.84 12.10 2.48
CA GLN A 64 -0.33 13.46 2.59
C GLN A 64 1.08 13.60 2.05
N ARG A 65 1.89 12.59 2.24
CA ARG A 65 3.29 12.61 1.78
C ARG A 65 3.45 12.14 0.34
N ARG A 66 2.35 11.80 -0.30
CA ARG A 66 2.36 11.25 -1.67
C ARG A 66 3.24 10.01 -1.75
N ALA A 67 3.22 9.21 -0.68
CA ALA A 67 4.06 8.02 -0.62
C ALA A 67 3.61 6.94 -1.59
N PHE A 68 2.31 6.82 -1.83
CA PHE A 68 1.80 5.77 -2.72
C PHE A 68 2.36 5.89 -4.15
N PRO A 69 2.22 7.03 -4.84
CA PRO A 69 2.76 7.10 -6.20
C PRO A 69 4.28 7.06 -6.22
N ARG A 70 4.94 7.62 -5.20
CA ARG A 70 6.40 7.63 -5.15
C ARG A 70 6.97 6.23 -4.98
N VAL A 71 6.44 5.47 -4.03
CA VAL A 71 6.93 4.13 -3.77
C VAL A 71 6.57 3.18 -4.91
N ALA A 72 5.39 3.36 -5.50
CA ALA A 72 4.96 2.56 -6.65
C ALA A 72 5.73 2.91 -7.92
N ARG A 73 6.45 4.04 -7.92
CA ARG A 73 7.22 4.49 -9.08
C ARG A 73 6.35 4.68 -10.30
N LEU A 74 5.21 5.31 -10.12
CA LEU A 74 4.31 5.54 -11.23
C LEU A 74 4.89 6.55 -12.22
N ARG A 75 4.69 6.26 -13.51
CA ARG A 75 5.22 7.11 -14.57
C ARG A 75 4.09 7.87 -15.22
N GLY A 76 3.84 9.05 -14.73
CA GLY A 76 2.77 9.86 -15.29
C GLY A 76 1.41 9.30 -14.94
N GLY A 77 0.39 10.09 -15.22
CA GLY A 77 -0.96 9.73 -14.85
C GLY A 77 -1.22 9.99 -13.37
N ASP A 78 -2.47 10.17 -13.03
CA ASP A 78 -2.88 10.45 -11.67
C ASP A 78 -3.23 9.15 -10.95
N LEU A 79 -2.94 9.11 -9.67
CA LEU A 79 -3.38 8.01 -8.82
C LEU A 79 -4.64 8.44 -8.08
N VAL A 80 -5.72 7.73 -8.33
CA VAL A 80 -6.98 7.97 -7.65
C VAL A 80 -7.01 7.12 -6.39
N ILE A 81 -7.25 7.73 -5.26
CA ILE A 81 -7.36 7.04 -3.98
C ILE A 81 -8.77 7.28 -3.46
N ASP A 82 -9.59 6.22 -3.48
CA ASP A 82 -10.96 6.29 -3.02
C ASP A 82 -10.97 6.54 -1.52
N ALA A 83 -11.72 7.53 -1.06
CA ALA A 83 -11.83 7.84 0.35
C ALA A 83 -12.31 6.64 1.17
N GLY A 84 -13.08 5.75 0.57
CA GLY A 84 -13.58 4.58 1.26
C GLY A 84 -12.49 3.56 1.64
N LEU A 85 -11.31 3.66 1.04
CA LEU A 85 -10.24 2.73 1.37
C LEU A 85 -9.81 2.84 2.82
N GLU A 86 -9.73 4.05 3.35
CA GLU A 86 -9.30 4.21 4.74
C GLU A 86 -10.39 3.83 5.73
N ASP A 87 -11.63 3.81 5.31
CA ASP A 87 -12.73 3.45 6.20
C ASP A 87 -12.65 1.98 6.65
N ALA A 88 -11.97 1.15 5.88
CA ALA A 88 -11.79 -0.26 6.22
C ALA A 88 -10.62 -0.48 7.18
N LEU A 89 -9.87 0.57 7.50
CA LEU A 89 -8.74 0.47 8.40
C LEU A 89 -9.15 0.86 9.80
N ASP A 90 -8.71 0.04 10.74
CA ASP A 90 -8.85 0.34 12.16
C ASP A 90 -10.21 0.72 12.61
#